data_f22acaf402344ca0980a9589680be3ae
#
_entry.id   f22acaf402344ca0980a9589680be3ae
#
_cell.length_a   1.000
_cell.length_b   1.000
_cell.length_c   1.000
_cell.angle_alpha   90.00
_cell.angle_beta   90.00
_cell.angle_gamma   90.00
#
_symmetry.space_group_name_H-M   'P 1'
#
loop_
_entity.id
_entity.type
_entity.pdbx_description
1 polymer ?
#
loop_
_entity_poly.entity_id
_entity_poly.type
_entity_poly.pdbx_seq_one_letter_code
_entity_poly.pdbx_strand_id
1 'polypeptide(L)'
;MTQHTMEDLVALCKRRGFIFQSNEIYGGIQGLYDYGPLGVELKNNLKNAWWKSTVYNRDDVEGLDTSILTHPDVLKYSGHQDTFTDPLVDCKSLSLIHI
;
A
#
# COMPACT_ATOMS: atom_id res chain seq x y z
N MET A 1 -31.16 -4.45 0.97
CA MET A 1 -29.76 -4.28 0.54
C MET A 1 -29.08 -5.62 0.52
N THR A 2 -28.54 -6.00 -0.63
CA THR A 2 -27.72 -7.21 -0.74
C THR A 2 -26.37 -6.93 -0.08
N GLN A 3 -26.06 -7.65 0.97
CA GLN A 3 -24.72 -7.58 1.57
C GLN A 3 -23.73 -8.32 0.65
N HIS A 4 -22.76 -7.58 0.13
CA HIS A 4 -21.68 -8.18 -0.63
C HIS A 4 -20.55 -8.61 0.31
N THR A 5 -20.01 -9.79 0.07
CA THR A 5 -18.91 -10.32 0.86
C THR A 5 -17.58 -9.81 0.32
N MET A 6 -16.52 -9.98 1.11
CA MET A 6 -15.16 -9.67 0.64
C MET A 6 -14.78 -10.54 -0.58
N GLU A 7 -15.24 -11.77 -0.60
CA GLU A 7 -15.01 -12.69 -1.73
C GLU A 7 -15.65 -12.19 -3.03
N ASP A 8 -16.87 -11.64 -2.96
CA ASP A 8 -17.55 -11.02 -4.10
C ASP A 8 -16.77 -9.84 -4.64
N LEU A 9 -16.24 -9.00 -3.74
CA LEU A 9 -15.43 -7.85 -4.10
C LEU A 9 -14.12 -8.27 -4.78
N VAL A 10 -13.43 -9.25 -4.24
CA VAL A 10 -12.19 -9.78 -4.83
C VAL A 10 -12.45 -10.36 -6.22
N ALA A 11 -13.52 -11.13 -6.37
CA ALA A 11 -13.91 -11.70 -7.66
C ALA A 11 -14.22 -10.60 -8.69
N LEU A 12 -14.94 -9.56 -8.29
CA LEU A 12 -15.23 -8.41 -9.14
C LEU A 12 -13.93 -7.69 -9.57
N CYS A 13 -13.03 -7.44 -8.65
CA CYS A 13 -11.75 -6.77 -8.92
C CYS A 13 -10.92 -7.53 -9.95
N LYS A 14 -10.86 -8.84 -9.84
CA LYS A 14 -10.16 -9.70 -10.81
C LYS A 14 -10.81 -9.67 -12.19
N ARG A 15 -12.13 -9.85 -12.27
CA ARG A 15 -12.86 -9.87 -13.54
C ARG A 15 -12.80 -8.54 -14.30
N ARG A 16 -12.82 -7.45 -13.58
CA ARG A 16 -12.88 -6.09 -14.16
C ARG A 16 -11.51 -5.44 -14.36
N GLY A 17 -10.44 -6.12 -13.97
CA GLY A 17 -9.10 -5.59 -14.12
C GLY A 17 -8.77 -4.44 -13.16
N PHE A 18 -9.26 -4.51 -11.94
CA PHE A 18 -8.88 -3.56 -10.89
C PHE A 18 -7.57 -3.96 -10.23
N ILE A 19 -7.52 -5.14 -9.66
CA ILE A 19 -6.36 -5.66 -8.91
C ILE A 19 -6.23 -7.15 -9.18
N PHE A 20 -5.00 -7.60 -9.36
CA PHE A 20 -4.66 -9.02 -9.47
C PHE A 20 -3.28 -9.27 -8.86
N GLN A 21 -3.03 -10.53 -8.54
CA GLN A 21 -1.77 -10.91 -7.92
C GLN A 21 -0.60 -10.74 -8.91
N SER A 22 0.48 -10.13 -8.46
CA SER A 22 1.68 -9.95 -9.28
C SER A 22 2.27 -11.29 -9.69
N ASN A 23 2.69 -11.41 -10.94
CA ASN A 23 3.28 -12.62 -11.50
C ASN A 23 2.34 -13.83 -11.43
N GLU A 24 1.05 -13.62 -11.67
CA GLU A 24 0.02 -14.67 -11.56
C GLU A 24 0.29 -15.86 -12.47
N ILE A 25 0.89 -15.66 -13.66
CA ILE A 25 1.25 -16.73 -14.59
C ILE A 25 2.29 -17.72 -14.03
N TYR A 26 3.04 -17.30 -13.02
CA TYR A 26 4.02 -18.11 -12.31
C TYR A 26 3.54 -18.59 -10.94
N GLY A 27 2.23 -18.50 -10.67
CA GLY A 27 1.64 -18.85 -9.40
C GLY A 27 1.50 -17.68 -8.42
N GLY A 28 1.92 -16.48 -8.83
CA GLY A 28 1.83 -15.28 -8.03
C GLY A 28 2.90 -15.17 -6.94
N ILE A 29 2.98 -13.98 -6.38
CA ILE A 29 3.81 -13.69 -5.20
C ILE A 29 2.87 -13.24 -4.09
N GLN A 30 2.91 -13.91 -2.95
CA GLN A 30 2.04 -13.59 -1.82
C GLN A 30 2.28 -12.16 -1.31
N GLY A 31 1.19 -11.42 -1.15
CA GLY A 31 1.24 -10.04 -0.64
C GLY A 31 1.63 -8.98 -1.67
N LEU A 32 1.92 -9.35 -2.91
CA LEU A 32 2.19 -8.40 -3.99
C LEU A 32 1.06 -8.42 -5.03
N TYR A 33 0.62 -7.22 -5.39
CA TYR A 33 -0.51 -7.02 -6.30
C TYR A 33 -0.18 -5.97 -7.35
N ASP A 34 -0.72 -6.17 -8.53
CA ASP A 34 -0.64 -5.20 -9.62
C ASP A 34 -2.01 -4.55 -9.83
N TYR A 35 -2.01 -3.30 -10.25
CA TYR A 35 -3.22 -2.61 -10.66
C TYR A 35 -3.48 -2.85 -12.14
N GLY A 36 -4.69 -3.29 -12.46
CA GLY A 36 -5.14 -3.37 -13.84
C GLY A 36 -5.57 -2.00 -14.38
N PRO A 37 -6.07 -1.95 -15.63
CA PRO A 37 -6.46 -0.67 -16.26
C PRO A 37 -7.45 0.15 -15.45
N LEU A 38 -8.47 -0.46 -14.88
CA LEU A 38 -9.44 0.23 -14.02
C LEU A 38 -8.88 0.54 -12.64
N GLY A 39 -8.04 -0.33 -12.10
CA GLY A 39 -7.42 -0.12 -10.80
C GLY A 39 -6.47 1.06 -10.77
N VAL A 40 -5.65 1.25 -11.81
CA VAL A 40 -4.74 2.40 -11.89
C VAL A 40 -5.50 3.72 -12.01
N GLU A 41 -6.61 3.74 -12.73
CA GLU A 41 -7.46 4.93 -12.83
C GLU A 41 -8.08 5.28 -11.47
N LEU A 42 -8.60 4.29 -10.76
CA LEU A 42 -9.14 4.48 -9.41
C LEU A 42 -8.07 4.99 -8.46
N LYS A 43 -6.90 4.40 -8.49
CA LYS A 43 -5.74 4.81 -7.68
C LYS A 43 -5.36 6.27 -7.94
N ASN A 44 -5.25 6.66 -9.21
CA ASN A 44 -4.89 8.02 -9.59
C ASN A 44 -5.97 9.03 -9.20
N ASN A 45 -7.24 8.68 -9.37
CA ASN A 45 -8.36 9.50 -8.95
C ASN A 45 -8.36 9.73 -7.43
N LEU A 46 -8.07 8.70 -6.66
CA LEU A 46 -7.96 8.81 -5.20
C LEU A 46 -6.79 9.70 -4.79
N LYS A 47 -5.63 9.55 -5.41
CA LYS A 47 -4.47 10.40 -5.16
C LYS A 47 -4.75 11.86 -5.49
N ASN A 48 -5.38 12.11 -6.64
CA ASN A 48 -5.73 13.46 -7.07
C ASN A 48 -6.75 14.12 -6.13
N ALA A 49 -7.76 13.38 -5.69
CA ALA A 49 -8.75 13.87 -4.73
C ALA A 49 -8.09 14.21 -3.39
N TRP A 50 -7.20 13.35 -2.91
CA TRP A 50 -6.43 13.61 -1.70
C TRP A 50 -5.55 14.85 -1.82
N TRP A 51 -4.83 14.97 -2.91
CA TRP A 51 -3.95 16.12 -3.16
C TRP A 51 -4.74 17.43 -3.22
N LYS A 52 -5.85 17.42 -3.96
CA LYS A 52 -6.74 18.57 -4.06
C LYS A 52 -7.27 18.99 -2.69
N SER A 53 -7.76 18.02 -1.91
CA SER A 53 -8.32 18.27 -0.58
C SER A 53 -7.26 18.76 0.42
N THR A 54 -6.07 18.20 0.37
CA THR A 54 -5.01 18.45 1.37
C THR A 54 -4.14 19.63 1.02
N VAL A 55 -3.83 19.83 -0.25
CA VAL A 55 -2.89 20.87 -0.70
C VAL A 55 -3.62 22.06 -1.32
N TYR A 56 -4.42 21.82 -2.37
CA TYR A 56 -5.00 22.92 -3.13
C TYR A 56 -6.11 23.68 -2.40
N ASN A 57 -6.88 22.98 -1.58
CA ASN A 57 -7.99 23.58 -0.83
C ASN A 57 -7.57 24.17 0.51
N ARG A 58 -6.28 24.14 0.83
CA ARG A 58 -5.74 24.67 2.08
C ARG A 58 -4.67 25.72 1.78
N ASP A 59 -4.71 26.83 2.53
CA ASP A 59 -3.73 27.91 2.40
C ASP A 59 -2.48 27.68 3.24
N ASP A 60 -2.55 26.76 4.20
CA ASP A 60 -1.50 26.49 5.19
C ASP A 60 -0.65 25.25 4.85
N VAL A 61 -0.84 24.65 3.67
CA VAL A 61 -0.14 23.44 3.23
C VAL A 61 0.44 23.62 1.84
N GLU A 62 1.68 23.26 1.68
CA GLU A 62 2.35 23.16 0.37
C GLU A 62 2.74 21.71 0.08
N GLY A 63 2.70 21.36 -1.21
CA GLY A 63 3.02 20.01 -1.65
C GLY A 63 4.49 19.86 -2.02
N LEU A 64 5.09 18.80 -1.55
CA LEU A 64 6.43 18.37 -1.94
C LEU A 64 6.40 16.93 -2.39
N ASP A 65 7.23 16.61 -3.35
CA ASP A 65 7.49 15.24 -3.78
C ASP A 65 8.98 14.96 -3.62
N THR A 66 9.32 14.21 -2.58
CA THR A 66 10.71 13.94 -2.22
C THR A 66 11.11 12.52 -2.59
N SER A 67 12.40 12.31 -2.80
CA SER A 67 12.94 10.99 -3.05
C SER A 67 12.77 10.08 -1.82
N ILE A 68 12.49 8.80 -2.07
CA ILE A 68 12.49 7.76 -1.03
C ILE A 68 13.90 7.52 -0.52
N LEU A 69 14.89 7.61 -1.43
CA LEU A 69 16.29 7.46 -1.04
C LEU A 69 16.76 8.73 -0.32
N THR A 70 17.35 8.53 0.84
CA THR A 70 17.80 9.62 1.70
C THR A 70 19.25 9.40 2.14
N HIS A 71 19.90 10.48 2.55
CA HIS A 71 21.27 10.40 3.06
C HIS A 71 21.32 9.58 4.35
N PRO A 72 22.34 8.72 4.55
CA PRO A 72 22.44 7.88 5.74
C PRO A 72 22.39 8.64 7.07
N ASP A 73 22.89 9.87 7.11
CA ASP A 73 22.87 10.71 8.31
C ASP A 73 21.44 11.05 8.77
N VAL A 74 20.49 11.16 7.84
CA VAL A 74 19.08 11.40 8.19
C VAL A 74 18.54 10.24 9.02
N LEU A 75 18.84 9.01 8.63
CA LEU A 75 18.42 7.81 9.36
C LEU A 75 19.15 7.68 10.70
N LYS A 76 20.41 8.07 10.75
CA LYS A 76 21.24 8.06 11.96
C LYS A 76 20.71 9.05 13.01
N TYR A 77 20.50 10.31 12.61
CA TYR A 77 20.05 11.36 13.53
C TYR A 77 18.59 11.25 13.94
N SER A 78 17.77 10.66 13.11
CA SER A 78 16.36 10.35 13.46
C SER A 78 16.22 9.14 14.38
N GLY A 79 17.30 8.39 14.62
CA GLY A 79 17.30 7.19 15.45
C GLY A 79 16.75 5.95 14.78
N HIS A 80 16.33 6.02 13.53
CA HIS A 80 15.76 4.87 12.80
C HIS A 80 16.80 3.77 12.54
N GLN A 81 18.08 4.13 12.39
CA GLN A 81 19.13 3.16 12.15
C GLN A 81 19.37 2.25 13.36
N ASP A 82 19.18 2.75 14.58
CA ASP A 82 19.43 2.02 15.81
C ASP A 82 18.18 1.28 16.33
N THR A 83 16.98 1.62 15.84
CA THR A 83 15.70 1.13 16.38
C THR A 83 14.97 0.17 15.45
N PHE A 84 15.53 -0.21 14.31
CA PHE A 84 14.89 -1.08 13.32
C PHE A 84 14.93 -2.58 13.66
N THR A 85 15.16 -2.94 14.90
CA THR A 85 15.08 -4.32 15.36
C THR A 85 13.82 -4.52 16.21
N ASP A 86 12.71 -4.77 15.53
CA ASP A 86 11.51 -5.20 16.24
C ASP A 86 11.68 -6.66 16.69
N PRO A 87 11.31 -6.99 17.94
CA PRO A 87 11.34 -8.37 18.38
C PRO A 87 10.31 -9.18 17.58
N LEU A 88 10.79 -10.19 16.86
CA LEU A 88 9.93 -11.12 16.13
C LEU A 88 9.61 -12.30 17.03
N VAL A 89 8.34 -12.64 17.13
CA VAL A 89 7.87 -13.80 17.90
C VAL A 89 7.06 -14.72 17.00
N ASP A 90 7.28 -16.03 17.14
CA ASP A 90 6.51 -17.03 16.44
C ASP A 90 5.20 -17.32 17.19
N CYS A 91 4.10 -17.26 16.49
CA CYS A 91 2.84 -17.71 17.04
C CYS A 91 2.65 -19.20 16.78
N LYS A 92 2.70 -20.01 17.85
CA LYS A 92 2.55 -21.47 17.76
C LYS A 92 1.19 -21.92 17.26
N SER A 93 0.16 -21.10 17.48
CA SER A 93 -1.21 -21.44 17.09
C SER A 93 -1.51 -21.11 15.62
N LEU A 94 -0.92 -20.05 15.10
CA LEU A 94 -1.22 -19.52 13.77
C LEU A 94 -0.08 -19.74 12.77
N SER A 95 1.05 -20.24 13.22
CA SER A 95 2.27 -20.40 12.41
C SER A 95 2.69 -19.11 11.71
N LEU A 96 2.43 -17.97 12.34
CA LEU A 96 2.73 -16.64 11.84
C LEU A 96 3.83 -16.00 12.68
N ILE A 97 4.67 -15.22 12.03
CA ILE A 97 5.69 -14.40 12.69
C ILE A 97 5.06 -13.05 13.00
N HIS A 98 5.12 -12.61 14.24
CA HIS A 98 4.59 -11.33 14.70
C HIS A 98 5.70 -10.42 15.20
N ILE A 99 5.46 -9.14 15.09
CA ILE A 99 6.28 -8.09 15.65
C ILE A 99 5.88 -7.86 17.13
#